data_af736ccfe7f24a1a995f7239e94c40ff
#
_entry.id   af736ccfe7f24a1a995f7239e94c40ff
#
_cell.length_a   1.000
_cell.length_b   1.000
_cell.length_c   1.000
_cell.angle_alpha   90.00
_cell.angle_beta   90.00
_cell.angle_gamma   90.00
#
_symmetry.space_group_name_H-M   'P 1'
#
loop_
_entity.id
_entity.type
_entity.pdbx_description
1 polymer ?
#
loop_
_entity_poly.entity_id
_entity_poly.type
_entity_poly.pdbx_seq_one_letter_code
_entity_poly.pdbx_strand_id
1 'polypeptide(L)'
;GEVSTRTKDLLLSLGEKLSCLFITYKCKDVGLQSEYVDLSNIMALEVGDDDFRFNKDGSLNNLFYENLVKKLKFRLKDIVDYNNSVRENFKIPIITGFFGFLPNGLLQSIGRGYTDLAAALVAIAINSDELQIWKEVDGIFTADPRKVQNARLLKTITPLEASELTYYGSEVIHPFTMEQVIKARIPIRIKNVQNPLGEGTIIYPDNVGRKGVDTPPASTNKVELDQKLLNSVITKRKATAITAKKDI
;
A
#
# COMPACT_ATOMS: atom_id res chain seq x y z
N GLY A 1 -23.37 -26.40 -9.36
CA GLY A 1 -22.47 -26.84 -8.29
C GLY A 1 -21.86 -25.64 -7.61
N GLU A 2 -21.67 -25.67 -6.30
CA GLU A 2 -21.01 -24.60 -5.57
C GLU A 2 -19.52 -24.55 -5.95
N VAL A 3 -19.03 -23.36 -6.23
CA VAL A 3 -17.60 -23.10 -6.47
C VAL A 3 -16.89 -23.02 -5.12
N SER A 4 -15.84 -23.83 -4.92
CA SER A 4 -15.08 -23.83 -3.68
C SER A 4 -14.45 -22.44 -3.43
N THR A 5 -14.23 -22.08 -2.17
CA THR A 5 -13.58 -20.82 -1.78
C THR A 5 -12.22 -20.66 -2.45
N ARG A 6 -11.44 -21.72 -2.50
CA ARG A 6 -10.15 -21.75 -3.19
C ARG A 6 -10.27 -21.45 -4.68
N THR A 7 -11.29 -21.98 -5.36
CA THR A 7 -11.52 -21.70 -6.77
C THR A 7 -11.95 -20.25 -7.00
N LYS A 8 -12.75 -19.68 -6.09
CA LYS A 8 -13.12 -18.25 -6.13
C LYS A 8 -11.88 -17.37 -6.00
N ASP A 9 -11.03 -17.63 -5.01
CA ASP A 9 -9.78 -16.89 -4.81
C ASP A 9 -8.86 -17.01 -6.03
N LEU A 10 -8.75 -18.20 -6.62
CA LEU A 10 -7.95 -18.40 -7.83
C LEU A 10 -8.47 -17.55 -8.99
N LEU A 11 -9.77 -17.54 -9.24
CA LEU A 11 -10.38 -16.74 -10.32
C LEU A 11 -10.15 -15.24 -10.08
N LEU A 12 -10.31 -14.75 -8.85
CA LEU A 12 -10.04 -13.37 -8.48
C LEU A 12 -8.57 -13.00 -8.71
N SER A 13 -7.64 -13.91 -8.42
CA SER A 13 -6.21 -13.65 -8.59
C SER A 13 -5.77 -13.54 -10.05
N LEU A 14 -6.51 -14.13 -10.99
CA LEU A 14 -6.13 -14.13 -12.40
C LEU A 14 -6.08 -12.73 -13.01
N GLY A 15 -7.05 -11.88 -12.69
CA GLY A 15 -7.09 -10.49 -13.17
C GLY A 15 -5.87 -9.68 -12.70
N GLU A 16 -5.49 -9.82 -11.43
CA GLU A 16 -4.33 -9.15 -10.86
C GLU A 16 -3.02 -9.66 -11.47
N LYS A 17 -2.88 -10.98 -11.63
CA LYS A 17 -1.70 -11.57 -12.28
C LYS A 17 -1.53 -11.10 -13.71
N LEU A 18 -2.60 -11.11 -14.50
CA LEU A 18 -2.56 -10.64 -15.89
C LEU A 18 -2.23 -9.14 -15.96
N SER A 19 -2.81 -8.31 -15.09
CA SER A 19 -2.51 -6.89 -15.00
C SER A 19 -1.03 -6.64 -14.67
N CYS A 20 -0.49 -7.35 -13.68
CA CYS A 20 0.92 -7.24 -13.28
C CYS A 20 1.85 -7.68 -14.42
N LEU A 21 1.54 -8.77 -15.10
CA LEU A 21 2.30 -9.23 -16.27
C LEU A 21 2.28 -8.18 -17.38
N PHE A 22 1.09 -7.65 -17.73
CA PHE A 22 0.95 -6.62 -18.74
C PHE A 22 1.78 -5.37 -18.39
N ILE A 23 1.69 -4.89 -17.16
CA ILE A 23 2.47 -3.72 -16.71
C ILE A 23 3.97 -4.03 -16.76
N THR A 24 4.39 -5.22 -16.36
CA THR A 24 5.80 -5.63 -16.42
C THR A 24 6.34 -5.53 -17.84
N TYR A 25 5.63 -6.09 -18.82
CA TYR A 25 6.05 -6.02 -20.22
C TYR A 25 5.98 -4.58 -20.75
N LYS A 26 4.95 -3.82 -20.37
CA LYS A 26 4.83 -2.41 -20.79
C LYS A 26 5.97 -1.54 -20.25
N CYS A 27 6.40 -1.77 -19.02
CA CYS A 27 7.57 -1.12 -18.46
C CYS A 27 8.85 -1.44 -19.28
N LYS A 28 9.03 -2.73 -19.66
CA LYS A 28 10.16 -3.14 -20.49
C LYS A 28 10.13 -2.49 -21.88
N ASP A 29 8.96 -2.40 -22.50
CA ASP A 29 8.77 -1.75 -23.82
C ASP A 29 9.20 -0.28 -23.80
N VAL A 30 9.05 0.43 -22.68
CA VAL A 30 9.49 1.82 -22.54
C VAL A 30 10.91 1.96 -21.95
N GLY A 31 11.67 0.87 -21.90
CA GLY A 31 13.07 0.86 -21.47
C GLY A 31 13.29 0.79 -19.95
N LEU A 32 12.24 0.59 -19.15
CA LEU A 32 12.37 0.42 -17.71
C LEU A 32 12.69 -1.05 -17.38
N GLN A 33 13.65 -1.27 -16.49
CA GLN A 33 13.90 -2.61 -15.97
C GLN A 33 12.80 -2.98 -14.98
N SER A 34 12.00 -3.98 -15.31
CA SER A 34 10.92 -4.43 -14.45
C SER A 34 10.96 -5.95 -14.27
N GLU A 35 10.53 -6.41 -13.11
CA GLU A 35 10.48 -7.83 -12.74
C GLU A 35 9.08 -8.16 -12.19
N TYR A 36 8.46 -9.20 -12.77
CA TYR A 36 7.19 -9.72 -12.27
C TYR A 36 7.41 -10.57 -11.02
N VAL A 37 6.69 -10.25 -9.96
CA VAL A 37 6.75 -10.96 -8.68
C VAL A 37 5.38 -11.49 -8.32
N ASP A 38 5.18 -12.79 -8.46
CA ASP A 38 3.97 -13.49 -8.04
C ASP A 38 4.06 -13.86 -6.56
N LEU A 39 3.12 -13.38 -5.77
CA LEU A 39 2.99 -13.69 -4.35
C LEU A 39 2.03 -14.83 -4.05
N SER A 40 1.38 -15.44 -5.03
CA SER A 40 0.32 -16.44 -4.82
C SER A 40 0.73 -17.63 -3.94
N ASN A 41 2.00 -17.94 -3.90
CA ASN A 41 2.54 -19.05 -3.12
C ASN A 41 3.33 -18.60 -1.89
N ILE A 42 3.34 -17.32 -1.57
CA ILE A 42 4.13 -16.82 -0.42
C ILE A 42 3.60 -17.37 0.91
N MET A 43 2.31 -17.69 0.94
CA MET A 43 1.63 -18.33 2.06
C MET A 43 1.42 -19.83 1.85
N ALA A 44 2.16 -20.45 0.90
CA ALA A 44 2.10 -21.89 0.74
C ALA A 44 2.46 -22.56 2.08
N LEU A 45 1.51 -23.34 2.60
CA LEU A 45 1.66 -24.09 3.81
C LEU A 45 2.77 -25.13 3.62
N GLU A 46 3.87 -24.96 4.30
CA GLU A 46 4.71 -26.10 4.63
C GLU A 46 3.95 -26.91 5.67
N VAL A 47 3.85 -28.21 5.45
CA VAL A 47 3.12 -29.13 6.35
C VAL A 47 3.76 -29.03 7.75
N GLY A 48 3.03 -28.42 8.68
CA GLY A 48 3.51 -28.19 10.06
C GLY A 48 3.61 -26.71 10.47
N ASP A 49 3.42 -25.77 9.58
CA ASP A 49 3.41 -24.34 9.91
C ASP A 49 2.06 -23.94 10.53
N ASP A 50 2.10 -23.66 11.85
CA ASP A 50 1.03 -22.96 12.57
C ASP A 50 0.91 -21.46 12.15
N ASP A 51 1.26 -21.14 10.91
CA ASP A 51 1.29 -19.76 10.39
C ASP A 51 -0.10 -19.10 10.37
N PHE A 52 -1.17 -19.91 10.39
CA PHE A 52 -2.54 -19.43 10.45
C PHE A 52 -3.05 -19.39 11.88
N ARG A 53 -2.64 -18.39 12.62
CA ARG A 53 -3.22 -18.15 13.95
C ARG A 53 -4.36 -17.16 13.82
N PHE A 54 -5.55 -17.67 14.11
CA PHE A 54 -6.74 -16.86 14.19
C PHE A 54 -6.97 -16.41 15.63
N ASN A 55 -7.48 -15.21 15.79
CA ASN A 55 -8.06 -14.75 17.02
C ASN A 55 -9.37 -15.51 17.31
N LYS A 56 -9.89 -15.36 18.53
CA LYS A 56 -11.16 -16.01 18.94
C LYS A 56 -12.37 -15.61 18.07
N ASP A 57 -12.32 -14.46 17.45
CA ASP A 57 -13.33 -13.92 16.52
C ASP A 57 -13.16 -14.39 15.07
N GLY A 58 -12.16 -15.24 14.80
CA GLY A 58 -11.85 -15.74 13.46
C GLY A 58 -11.01 -14.79 12.59
N SER A 59 -10.63 -13.62 13.11
CA SER A 59 -9.70 -12.71 12.39
C SER A 59 -8.26 -13.22 12.46
N LEU A 60 -7.43 -12.81 11.52
CA LEU A 60 -6.00 -13.11 11.51
C LEU A 60 -5.28 -12.35 12.63
N ASN A 61 -4.38 -13.02 13.35
CA ASN A 61 -3.64 -12.40 14.43
C ASN A 61 -2.38 -11.66 13.94
N ASN A 62 -1.73 -10.92 14.84
CA ASN A 62 -0.53 -10.14 14.49
C ASN A 62 0.64 -11.04 14.05
N LEU A 63 0.77 -12.24 14.56
CA LEU A 63 1.85 -13.16 14.20
C LEU A 63 1.79 -13.58 12.72
N PHE A 64 0.57 -13.75 12.19
CA PHE A 64 0.37 -13.98 10.75
C PHE A 64 1.01 -12.87 9.90
N TYR A 65 0.74 -11.60 10.24
CA TYR A 65 1.27 -10.47 9.49
C TYR A 65 2.79 -10.31 9.64
N GLU A 66 3.32 -10.56 10.82
CA GLU A 66 4.77 -10.55 11.06
C GLU A 66 5.48 -11.63 10.23
N ASN A 67 4.93 -12.84 10.16
CA ASN A 67 5.46 -13.92 9.37
C ASN A 67 5.38 -13.61 7.86
N LEU A 68 4.26 -13.03 7.41
CA LEU A 68 4.11 -12.61 6.02
C LEU A 68 5.13 -11.53 5.65
N VAL A 69 5.38 -10.55 6.52
CA VAL A 69 6.43 -9.53 6.32
C VAL A 69 7.82 -10.17 6.22
N LYS A 70 8.15 -11.16 7.07
CA LYS A 70 9.43 -11.88 6.99
C LYS A 70 9.58 -12.63 5.65
N LYS A 71 8.52 -13.33 5.20
CA LYS A 71 8.52 -14.03 3.92
C LYS A 71 8.64 -13.06 2.74
N LEU A 72 7.94 -11.91 2.78
CA LEU A 72 8.07 -10.84 1.78
C LEU A 72 9.48 -10.25 1.73
N LYS A 73 10.07 -9.97 2.88
CA LYS A 73 11.45 -9.48 2.98
C LYS A 73 12.44 -10.45 2.33
N PHE A 74 12.29 -11.74 2.60
CA PHE A 74 13.11 -12.77 1.97
C PHE A 74 12.88 -12.84 0.46
N ARG A 75 11.63 -12.84 0.01
CA ARG A 75 11.26 -12.92 -1.41
C ARG A 75 11.76 -11.74 -2.25
N LEU A 76 11.82 -10.55 -1.65
CA LEU A 76 12.23 -9.31 -2.34
C LEU A 76 13.71 -8.97 -2.13
N LYS A 77 14.43 -9.75 -1.31
CA LYS A 77 15.80 -9.44 -0.91
C LYS A 77 16.73 -9.19 -2.11
N ASP A 78 16.72 -10.06 -3.09
CA ASP A 78 17.65 -9.97 -4.23
C ASP A 78 17.41 -8.71 -5.06
N ILE A 79 16.15 -8.29 -5.22
CA ILE A 79 15.79 -7.06 -5.95
C ILE A 79 16.23 -5.84 -5.14
N VAL A 80 16.00 -5.85 -3.82
CA VAL A 80 16.39 -4.74 -2.93
C VAL A 80 17.91 -4.63 -2.87
N ASP A 81 18.62 -5.73 -2.70
CA ASP A 81 20.08 -5.75 -2.64
C ASP A 81 20.68 -5.29 -3.96
N TYR A 82 20.14 -5.75 -5.11
CA TYR A 82 20.54 -5.27 -6.42
C TYR A 82 20.33 -3.74 -6.53
N ASN A 83 19.15 -3.24 -6.22
CA ASN A 83 18.84 -1.82 -6.31
C ASN A 83 19.71 -0.96 -5.38
N ASN A 84 20.10 -1.48 -4.21
CA ASN A 84 21.03 -0.81 -3.30
C ASN A 84 22.47 -0.76 -3.84
N SER A 85 22.84 -1.69 -4.70
CA SER A 85 24.19 -1.81 -5.26
C SER A 85 24.42 -0.97 -6.52
N VAL A 86 23.34 -0.59 -7.23
CA VAL A 86 23.41 0.16 -8.49
C VAL A 86 23.09 1.63 -8.32
N ARG A 87 23.65 2.48 -9.20
CA ARG A 87 23.34 3.91 -9.22
C ARG A 87 22.22 4.27 -10.21
N GLU A 88 22.10 3.48 -11.25
CA GLU A 88 21.15 3.63 -12.36
C GLU A 88 20.60 2.26 -12.72
N ASN A 89 19.57 2.21 -13.55
CA ASN A 89 18.95 0.96 -14.00
C ASN A 89 18.35 0.10 -12.87
N PHE A 90 17.62 0.75 -11.95
CA PHE A 90 16.90 0.05 -10.90
C PHE A 90 15.88 -0.93 -11.47
N LYS A 91 15.76 -2.10 -10.86
CA LYS A 91 14.68 -3.03 -11.13
C LYS A 91 13.43 -2.61 -10.39
N ILE A 92 12.33 -2.45 -11.14
CA ILE A 92 11.01 -2.14 -10.60
C ILE A 92 10.25 -3.46 -10.41
N PRO A 93 10.04 -3.94 -9.18
CA PRO A 93 9.22 -5.12 -8.94
C PRO A 93 7.75 -4.78 -9.17
N ILE A 94 7.09 -5.51 -10.07
CA ILE A 94 5.64 -5.46 -10.29
C ILE A 94 5.04 -6.65 -9.55
N ILE A 95 4.42 -6.38 -8.42
CA ILE A 95 4.05 -7.38 -7.42
C ILE A 95 2.55 -7.59 -7.44
N THR A 96 2.09 -8.87 -7.42
CA THR A 96 0.66 -9.18 -7.34
C THR A 96 0.10 -8.79 -5.97
N GLY A 97 -1.13 -8.24 -5.95
CA GLY A 97 -1.85 -7.97 -4.71
C GLY A 97 -2.35 -9.24 -4.03
N PHE A 98 -2.61 -10.29 -4.80
CA PHE A 98 -2.98 -11.60 -4.28
C PHE A 98 -1.74 -12.31 -3.72
N PHE A 99 -1.75 -12.65 -2.43
CA PHE A 99 -0.60 -13.22 -1.72
C PHE A 99 -0.85 -14.64 -1.17
N GLY A 100 -1.86 -15.34 -1.67
CA GLY A 100 -2.06 -16.76 -1.37
C GLY A 100 -3.46 -17.12 -0.91
N PHE A 101 -3.61 -18.38 -0.56
CA PHE A 101 -4.89 -18.94 -0.15
C PHE A 101 -4.97 -18.98 1.38
N LEU A 102 -6.08 -18.48 1.91
CA LEU A 102 -6.43 -18.61 3.32
C LEU A 102 -7.51 -19.69 3.50
N PRO A 103 -7.60 -20.34 4.65
CA PRO A 103 -8.57 -21.42 4.89
C PRO A 103 -10.02 -21.03 4.57
N ASN A 104 -10.42 -19.80 4.93
CA ASN A 104 -11.76 -19.27 4.66
C ASN A 104 -11.84 -18.41 3.39
N GLY A 105 -10.74 -18.33 2.62
CA GLY A 105 -10.60 -17.44 1.48
C GLY A 105 -10.13 -16.03 1.85
N LEU A 106 -9.41 -15.42 0.93
CA LEU A 106 -8.78 -14.11 1.14
C LEU A 106 -9.81 -12.99 1.34
N LEU A 107 -10.86 -12.97 0.51
CA LEU A 107 -11.93 -11.98 0.61
C LEU A 107 -12.72 -12.10 1.92
N GLN A 108 -12.96 -13.31 2.41
CA GLN A 108 -13.70 -13.51 3.64
C GLN A 108 -12.86 -13.19 4.89
N SER A 109 -11.55 -13.49 4.83
CA SER A 109 -10.66 -13.29 5.98
C SER A 109 -10.15 -11.86 6.11
N ILE A 110 -9.98 -11.13 5.00
CA ILE A 110 -9.39 -9.78 4.99
C ILE A 110 -10.36 -8.75 4.38
N GLY A 111 -11.18 -9.16 3.41
CA GLY A 111 -12.11 -8.26 2.74
C GLY A 111 -11.55 -7.67 1.43
N ARG A 112 -12.26 -6.67 0.88
CA ARG A 112 -11.92 -6.05 -0.41
C ARG A 112 -10.60 -5.27 -0.42
N GLY A 113 -10.11 -4.86 0.75
CA GLY A 113 -8.86 -4.10 0.91
C GLY A 113 -7.57 -4.93 0.90
N TYR A 114 -7.61 -6.22 0.57
CA TYR A 114 -6.44 -7.09 0.65
C TYR A 114 -5.28 -6.65 -0.26
N THR A 115 -5.54 -6.02 -1.39
CA THR A 115 -4.52 -5.48 -2.31
C THR A 115 -3.76 -4.31 -1.68
N ASP A 116 -4.49 -3.39 -1.04
CA ASP A 116 -3.89 -2.28 -0.29
C ASP A 116 -3.08 -2.81 0.90
N LEU A 117 -3.57 -3.87 1.56
CA LEU A 117 -2.84 -4.55 2.63
C LEU A 117 -1.56 -5.21 2.12
N ALA A 118 -1.60 -5.90 0.97
CA ALA A 118 -0.41 -6.48 0.37
C ALA A 118 0.66 -5.42 0.09
N ALA A 119 0.26 -4.28 -0.49
CA ALA A 119 1.17 -3.15 -0.73
C ALA A 119 1.75 -2.58 0.57
N ALA A 120 0.94 -2.48 1.62
CA ALA A 120 1.38 -2.04 2.93
C ALA A 120 2.42 -2.99 3.54
N LEU A 121 2.18 -4.30 3.48
CA LEU A 121 3.12 -5.30 3.98
C LEU A 121 4.42 -5.36 3.17
N VAL A 122 4.33 -5.15 1.85
CA VAL A 122 5.52 -4.95 1.00
C VAL A 122 6.29 -3.72 1.42
N ALA A 123 5.62 -2.57 1.61
CA ALA A 123 6.25 -1.33 2.06
C ALA A 123 7.01 -1.52 3.38
N ILE A 124 6.40 -2.24 4.33
CA ILE A 124 7.03 -2.59 5.60
C ILE A 124 8.23 -3.52 5.40
N ALA A 125 8.08 -4.55 4.56
CA ALA A 125 9.12 -5.55 4.33
C ALA A 125 10.40 -4.95 3.74
N ILE A 126 10.28 -3.96 2.85
CA ILE A 126 11.42 -3.28 2.20
C ILE A 126 11.80 -1.95 2.88
N ASN A 127 11.12 -1.60 3.98
CA ASN A 127 11.33 -0.35 4.70
C ASN A 127 11.26 0.87 3.78
N SER A 128 10.13 1.01 3.08
CA SER A 128 9.87 2.11 2.13
C SER A 128 9.87 3.47 2.82
N ASP A 129 10.25 4.52 2.09
CA ASP A 129 10.12 5.91 2.56
C ASP A 129 8.67 6.38 2.58
N GLU A 130 7.84 5.85 1.66
CA GLU A 130 6.43 6.23 1.50
C GLU A 130 5.65 5.07 0.87
N LEU A 131 4.40 4.88 1.28
CA LEU A 131 3.42 4.05 0.58
C LEU A 131 2.49 4.96 -0.22
N GLN A 132 2.46 4.83 -1.54
CA GLN A 132 1.53 5.55 -2.40
C GLN A 132 0.36 4.67 -2.80
N ILE A 133 -0.87 5.16 -2.55
CA ILE A 133 -2.11 4.50 -2.95
C ILE A 133 -2.79 5.35 -4.02
N TRP A 134 -2.87 4.81 -5.22
CA TRP A 134 -3.42 5.49 -6.38
C TRP A 134 -4.86 5.06 -6.61
N LYS A 135 -5.77 6.04 -6.60
CA LYS A 135 -7.22 5.86 -6.74
C LYS A 135 -7.81 6.84 -7.75
N GLU A 136 -9.13 6.87 -7.89
CA GLU A 136 -9.86 7.80 -8.76
C GLU A 136 -10.21 9.13 -8.08
N VAL A 137 -9.68 9.37 -6.88
CA VAL A 137 -9.93 10.59 -6.09
C VAL A 137 -8.63 11.32 -5.81
N ASP A 138 -8.68 12.66 -5.74
CA ASP A 138 -7.49 13.49 -5.50
C ASP A 138 -6.90 13.35 -4.08
N GLY A 139 -7.58 12.64 -3.20
CA GLY A 139 -7.18 12.42 -1.82
C GLY A 139 -8.38 12.41 -0.89
N ILE A 140 -8.15 12.74 0.38
CA ILE A 140 -9.20 12.83 1.40
C ILE A 140 -9.71 14.27 1.47
N PHE A 141 -11.03 14.42 1.45
CA PHE A 141 -11.71 15.72 1.52
C PHE A 141 -12.38 15.91 2.87
N THR A 142 -12.66 17.15 3.23
CA THR A 142 -13.43 17.51 4.45
C THR A 142 -14.84 16.95 4.44
N ALA A 143 -15.40 16.66 3.27
CA ALA A 143 -16.69 16.02 3.02
C ALA A 143 -16.70 15.47 1.59
N ASP A 144 -17.70 14.65 1.23
CA ASP A 144 -17.84 14.15 -0.14
C ASP A 144 -18.03 15.33 -1.13
N PRO A 145 -17.09 15.63 -2.04
CA PRO A 145 -17.17 16.77 -2.94
C PRO A 145 -18.34 16.67 -3.93
N ARG A 146 -18.88 15.47 -4.15
CA ARG A 146 -20.08 15.27 -5.00
C ARG A 146 -21.36 15.75 -4.32
N LYS A 147 -21.35 15.83 -2.98
CA LYS A 147 -22.51 16.25 -2.16
C LYS A 147 -22.34 17.64 -1.60
N VAL A 148 -21.11 18.04 -1.30
CA VAL A 148 -20.78 19.32 -0.63
C VAL A 148 -19.87 20.12 -1.54
N GLN A 149 -20.39 21.17 -2.18
CA GLN A 149 -19.65 21.99 -3.15
C GLN A 149 -18.42 22.69 -2.56
N ASN A 150 -18.42 22.98 -1.25
CA ASN A 150 -17.31 23.63 -0.56
C ASN A 150 -16.36 22.62 0.11
N ALA A 151 -16.45 21.33 -0.22
CA ALA A 151 -15.51 20.33 0.27
C ALA A 151 -14.08 20.65 -0.19
N ARG A 152 -13.12 20.60 0.74
CA ARG A 152 -11.72 20.95 0.48
C ARG A 152 -10.86 19.73 0.63
N LEU A 153 -9.87 19.57 -0.27
CA LEU A 153 -8.85 18.56 -0.18
C LEU A 153 -7.97 18.83 1.05
N LEU A 154 -7.79 17.81 1.89
CA LEU A 154 -6.91 17.82 3.04
C LEU A 154 -5.53 17.37 2.57
N LYS A 155 -4.54 18.27 2.58
CA LYS A 155 -3.19 17.97 2.10
C LYS A 155 -2.41 17.06 3.05
N THR A 156 -2.65 17.23 4.34
CA THR A 156 -1.95 16.52 5.41
C THR A 156 -2.93 16.23 6.53
N ILE A 157 -2.97 14.99 6.99
CA ILE A 157 -3.82 14.56 8.10
C ILE A 157 -3.07 13.58 8.99
N THR A 158 -3.56 13.44 10.21
CA THR A 158 -3.12 12.40 11.15
C THR A 158 -3.86 11.09 10.87
N PRO A 159 -3.36 9.95 11.35
CA PRO A 159 -4.04 8.67 11.26
C PRO A 159 -5.41 8.66 11.95
N LEU A 160 -5.52 9.37 13.07
CA LEU A 160 -6.77 9.49 13.80
C LEU A 160 -7.83 10.22 12.96
N GLU A 161 -7.47 11.40 12.40
CA GLU A 161 -8.34 12.13 11.47
C GLU A 161 -8.71 11.30 10.24
N ALA A 162 -7.76 10.56 9.66
CA ALA A 162 -8.02 9.68 8.54
C ALA A 162 -9.04 8.58 8.91
N SER A 163 -8.92 7.99 10.09
CA SER A 163 -9.84 6.94 10.55
C SER A 163 -11.24 7.48 10.80
N GLU A 164 -11.37 8.66 11.39
CA GLU A 164 -12.67 9.33 11.60
C GLU A 164 -13.35 9.68 10.28
N LEU A 165 -12.62 10.27 9.33
CA LEU A 165 -13.15 10.62 8.01
C LEU A 165 -13.54 9.38 7.19
N THR A 166 -12.81 8.28 7.34
CA THR A 166 -13.14 7.00 6.71
C THR A 166 -14.45 6.42 7.27
N TYR A 167 -14.68 6.56 8.57
CA TYR A 167 -15.92 6.09 9.22
C TYR A 167 -17.18 6.80 8.67
N TYR A 168 -17.07 8.08 8.28
CA TYR A 168 -18.18 8.87 7.73
C TYR A 168 -18.39 8.73 6.22
N GLY A 169 -17.81 7.72 5.55
CA GLY A 169 -18.17 7.33 4.19
C GLY A 169 -17.17 7.63 3.08
N SER A 170 -15.94 8.00 3.42
CA SER A 170 -14.80 8.08 2.50
C SER A 170 -13.84 6.92 2.74
N GLU A 171 -14.29 5.68 2.54
CA GLU A 171 -13.40 4.52 2.72
C GLU A 171 -12.31 4.50 1.63
N VAL A 172 -11.25 5.27 1.86
CA VAL A 172 -10.13 5.37 0.93
C VAL A 172 -9.09 4.28 1.20
N ILE A 173 -8.90 3.92 2.47
CA ILE A 173 -7.97 2.85 2.89
C ILE A 173 -8.64 2.06 4.02
N HIS A 174 -8.48 0.74 3.98
CA HIS A 174 -8.96 -0.10 5.08
C HIS A 174 -8.22 0.24 6.39
N PRO A 175 -8.91 0.45 7.53
CA PRO A 175 -8.30 0.89 8.79
C PRO A 175 -7.15 0.02 9.26
N PHE A 176 -7.28 -1.29 9.11
CA PHE A 176 -6.23 -2.24 9.47
C PHE A 176 -4.95 -2.05 8.64
N THR A 177 -5.08 -1.80 7.32
CA THR A 177 -3.94 -1.50 6.44
C THR A 177 -3.21 -0.25 6.92
N MET A 178 -3.96 0.79 7.25
CA MET A 178 -3.44 2.04 7.77
C MET A 178 -2.68 1.82 9.09
N GLU A 179 -3.25 1.06 10.01
CA GLU A 179 -2.63 0.75 11.31
C GLU A 179 -1.25 0.07 11.16
N GLN A 180 -1.12 -0.91 10.27
CA GLN A 180 0.15 -1.62 10.05
C GLN A 180 1.26 -0.69 9.54
N VAL A 181 0.94 0.17 8.57
CA VAL A 181 1.91 1.09 7.97
C VAL A 181 2.33 2.19 8.96
N ILE A 182 1.37 2.68 9.73
CA ILE A 182 1.62 3.69 10.77
C ILE A 182 2.52 3.13 11.88
N LYS A 183 2.27 1.91 12.36
CA LYS A 183 3.15 1.22 13.31
C LYS A 183 4.58 1.10 12.78
N ALA A 184 4.74 0.90 11.47
CA ALA A 184 6.04 0.88 10.82
C ALA A 184 6.63 2.27 10.55
N ARG A 185 5.93 3.36 10.90
CA ARG A 185 6.34 4.75 10.69
C ARG A 185 6.53 5.13 9.21
N ILE A 186 5.78 4.51 8.32
CA ILE A 186 5.80 4.82 6.89
C ILE A 186 4.64 5.78 6.59
N PRO A 187 4.87 6.96 6.00
CA PRO A 187 3.79 7.84 5.56
C PRO A 187 3.01 7.21 4.40
N ILE A 188 1.69 7.46 4.37
CA ILE A 188 0.81 7.01 3.32
C ILE A 188 0.38 8.22 2.49
N ARG A 189 0.57 8.17 1.18
CA ARG A 189 0.10 9.20 0.25
C ARG A 189 -1.00 8.65 -0.64
N ILE A 190 -2.13 9.33 -0.67
CA ILE A 190 -3.26 9.02 -1.55
C ILE A 190 -3.19 9.96 -2.75
N LYS A 191 -3.19 9.39 -3.97
CA LYS A 191 -3.08 10.14 -5.22
C LYS A 191 -4.14 9.72 -6.23
N ASN A 192 -4.43 10.60 -7.18
CA ASN A 192 -5.38 10.34 -8.26
C ASN A 192 -4.64 9.87 -9.52
N VAL A 193 -5.04 8.73 -10.06
CA VAL A 193 -4.49 8.20 -11.32
C VAL A 193 -4.79 9.11 -12.52
N GLN A 194 -5.88 9.90 -12.46
CA GLN A 194 -6.25 10.86 -13.50
C GLN A 194 -5.57 12.22 -13.33
N ASN A 195 -5.00 12.49 -12.14
CA ASN A 195 -4.25 13.71 -11.83
C ASN A 195 -2.90 13.36 -11.18
N PRO A 196 -1.96 12.75 -11.94
CA PRO A 196 -0.72 12.23 -11.38
C PRO A 196 0.23 13.33 -10.85
N LEU A 197 0.07 14.57 -11.28
CA LEU A 197 0.83 15.71 -10.81
C LEU A 197 0.23 16.34 -9.54
N GLY A 198 -0.97 15.96 -9.15
CA GLY A 198 -1.61 16.40 -7.91
C GLY A 198 -0.83 15.93 -6.68
N GLU A 199 -0.77 16.77 -5.64
CA GLU A 199 -0.05 16.46 -4.39
C GLU A 199 -0.69 15.30 -3.60
N GLY A 200 -2.01 15.14 -3.72
CA GLY A 200 -2.77 14.17 -2.95
C GLY A 200 -2.94 14.54 -1.48
N THR A 201 -3.23 13.53 -0.67
CA THR A 201 -3.29 13.63 0.80
C THR A 201 -2.19 12.77 1.41
N ILE A 202 -1.42 13.33 2.35
CA ILE A 202 -0.43 12.57 3.11
C ILE A 202 -0.98 12.30 4.51
N ILE A 203 -0.95 11.03 4.92
CA ILE A 203 -1.21 10.59 6.29
C ILE A 203 0.14 10.34 6.94
N TYR A 204 0.52 11.16 7.94
CA TYR A 204 1.78 11.00 8.65
C TYR A 204 1.62 10.12 9.89
N PRO A 205 2.58 9.24 10.18
CA PRO A 205 2.59 8.50 11.44
C PRO A 205 2.77 9.44 12.64
N ASP A 206 2.05 9.18 13.74
CA ASP A 206 1.90 10.04 14.93
C ASP A 206 3.15 10.25 15.77
N ASN A 207 4.36 10.22 15.29
CA ASN A 207 5.52 10.41 16.14
C ASN A 207 6.72 11.08 15.46
N VAL A 208 6.48 11.97 14.53
CA VAL A 208 7.53 12.86 14.05
C VAL A 208 7.41 14.18 14.80
N GLY A 209 7.79 14.18 16.09
CA GLY A 209 8.19 15.40 16.81
C GLY A 209 7.16 16.53 16.96
N ARG A 210 5.87 16.30 16.74
CA ARG A 210 4.83 17.30 16.93
C ARG A 210 4.16 17.13 18.28
N LYS A 211 4.57 17.95 19.24
CA LYS A 211 3.75 18.29 20.39
C LYS A 211 2.61 19.19 19.90
N GLY A 212 1.38 18.70 19.99
CA GLY A 212 0.18 19.51 19.76
C GLY A 212 -0.27 19.57 18.31
N VAL A 213 -1.57 19.58 18.14
CA VAL A 213 -2.29 19.87 16.92
C VAL A 213 -1.94 21.29 16.47
N ASP A 214 -0.92 21.42 15.66
CA ASP A 214 -0.74 22.63 14.89
C ASP A 214 -1.19 22.29 13.48
N THR A 215 -2.40 22.73 13.16
CA THR A 215 -2.73 23.12 11.79
C THR A 215 -1.50 23.84 11.27
N PRO A 216 -0.83 23.37 10.21
CA PRO A 216 0.39 24.03 9.76
C PRO A 216 0.08 25.50 9.55
N PRO A 217 0.87 26.45 10.10
CA PRO A 217 0.63 27.85 9.87
C PRO A 217 0.55 28.07 8.38
N ALA A 218 -0.53 28.70 7.95
CA ALA A 218 -0.72 29.10 6.56
C ALA A 218 0.34 30.15 6.25
N SER A 219 1.42 29.78 5.65
CA SER A 219 2.60 30.58 5.33
C SER A 219 3.79 30.31 6.25
N THR A 220 4.70 29.51 5.78
CA THR A 220 6.13 29.84 5.65
C THR A 220 6.89 28.58 5.26
N ASN A 221 7.58 28.65 4.13
CA ASN A 221 8.59 27.68 3.67
C ASN A 221 8.12 26.30 3.19
N LYS A 222 6.89 26.24 2.64
CA LYS A 222 6.36 25.03 2.01
C LYS A 222 7.22 24.55 0.83
N VAL A 223 7.78 25.49 0.06
CA VAL A 223 8.63 25.21 -1.10
C VAL A 223 9.96 24.55 -0.69
N GLU A 224 10.54 24.95 0.46
CA GLU A 224 11.78 24.35 0.96
C GLU A 224 11.59 22.96 1.56
N LEU A 225 10.44 22.72 2.21
CA LEU A 225 10.14 21.40 2.78
C LEU A 225 9.80 20.40 1.68
N ASP A 226 9.03 20.84 0.67
CA ASP A 226 8.68 20.01 -0.50
C ASP A 226 9.91 19.76 -1.38
N GLN A 227 10.82 20.73 -1.55
CA GLN A 227 12.10 20.52 -2.23
C GLN A 227 13.07 19.66 -1.41
N LYS A 228 13.10 19.78 -0.09
CA LYS A 228 13.89 18.88 0.77
C LYS A 228 13.33 17.44 0.74
N LEU A 229 12.00 17.27 0.75
CA LEU A 229 11.36 15.97 0.58
C LEU A 229 11.58 15.41 -0.84
N LEU A 230 11.41 16.23 -1.87
CA LEU A 230 11.67 15.84 -3.25
C LEU A 230 13.17 15.49 -3.46
N ASN A 231 14.08 16.30 -2.92
CA ASN A 231 15.51 16.03 -2.97
C ASN A 231 15.90 14.84 -2.08
N SER A 232 15.19 14.57 -0.98
CA SER A 232 15.41 13.38 -0.14
C SER A 232 14.90 12.11 -0.82
N VAL A 233 13.82 12.20 -1.57
CA VAL A 233 13.30 11.09 -2.41
C VAL A 233 14.23 10.82 -3.59
N ILE A 234 14.77 11.87 -4.20
CA ILE A 234 15.71 11.76 -5.33
C ILE A 234 17.11 11.33 -4.87
N THR A 235 17.57 11.79 -3.70
CA THR A 235 18.94 11.52 -3.19
C THR A 235 19.02 10.33 -2.25
N LYS A 236 17.97 10.00 -1.50
CA LYS A 236 17.88 8.79 -0.70
C LYS A 236 17.10 7.73 -1.47
N ARG A 237 17.76 6.95 -2.25
CA ARG A 237 17.34 5.82 -3.07
C ARG A 237 16.56 4.73 -2.32
N LYS A 238 15.54 5.07 -1.57
CA LYS A 238 14.66 4.10 -0.93
C LYS A 238 13.45 3.83 -1.82
N ALA A 239 12.96 2.60 -1.75
CA ALA A 239 11.84 2.16 -2.54
C ALA A 239 10.53 2.80 -2.08
N THR A 240 9.71 3.23 -3.02
CA THR A 240 8.32 3.61 -2.79
C THR A 240 7.42 2.45 -3.18
N ALA A 241 6.58 2.00 -2.27
CA ALA A 241 5.56 1.00 -2.59
C ALA A 241 4.33 1.71 -3.15
N ILE A 242 3.91 1.31 -4.34
CA ILE A 242 2.79 1.90 -5.07
C ILE A 242 1.73 0.83 -5.28
N THR A 243 0.50 1.15 -4.96
CA THR A 243 -0.67 0.34 -5.31
C THR A 243 -1.65 1.16 -6.12
N ALA A 244 -2.23 0.55 -7.15
CA ALA A 244 -3.31 1.12 -7.93
C ALA A 244 -4.50 0.15 -7.88
N LYS A 245 -5.66 0.64 -7.47
CA LYS A 245 -6.90 -0.12 -7.43
C LYS A 245 -7.77 0.32 -8.61
N LYS A 246 -8.21 -0.64 -9.40
CA LYS A 246 -9.25 -0.43 -10.40
C LYS A 246 -10.54 -0.97 -9.80
N ASP A 247 -11.49 -0.10 -9.53
CA ASP A 247 -12.84 -0.53 -9.20
C ASP A 247 -13.50 -1.04 -10.48
N ILE A 248 -13.89 -2.32 -10.48
CA ILE A 248 -14.73 -2.95 -11.49
C ILE A 248 -16.16 -2.94 -10.96
#